data_384dbf01f071abb8f16307916932407a
#
_entry.id   384dbf01f071abb8f16307916932407a
#
_cell.length_a   1.000
_cell.length_b   1.000
_cell.length_c   1.000
_cell.angle_alpha   90.00
_cell.angle_beta   90.00
_cell.angle_gamma   90.00
#
_symmetry.space_group_name_H-M   'P 1'
#
loop_
_entity.id
_entity.type
_entity.pdbx_description
1 polymer ?
#
loop_
_entity_poly.entity_id
_entity_poly.type
_entity_poly.pdbx_seq_one_letter_code
_entity_poly.pdbx_strand_id
1 'polypeptide(L)'
;EIHHFIGKDIAYFHGLFWPALLSSANYKLPDSINVHGFLTINGEKMSKSRGTGILAKDFVSVINPETLRYYFAAKLNNKVEDIDLNFEDYVQRINSDIVGKYLNIASRSLLL
;
A
#
# COMPACT_ATOMS: atom_id res chain seq x y z
N GLU A 1 9.21 -20.53 -3.63
CA GLU A 1 8.67 -19.83 -2.46
C GLU A 1 7.31 -19.24 -2.78
N ILE A 2 6.40 -19.23 -1.79
CA ILE A 2 5.04 -18.69 -1.92
C ILE A 2 4.84 -17.68 -0.80
N HIS A 3 4.67 -16.40 -1.16
CA HIS A 3 4.42 -15.32 -0.22
C HIS A 3 3.07 -14.69 -0.50
N HIS A 4 2.18 -14.69 0.48
CA HIS A 4 0.86 -14.08 0.39
C HIS A 4 0.89 -12.66 0.95
N PHE A 5 0.32 -11.70 0.20
CA PHE A 5 0.07 -10.33 0.65
C PHE A 5 -1.43 -10.10 0.59
N ILE A 6 -2.07 -9.95 1.75
CA ILE A 6 -3.53 -9.99 1.88
C ILE A 6 -4.06 -8.90 2.81
N GLY A 7 -5.31 -8.51 2.60
CA GLY A 7 -6.04 -7.65 3.53
C GLY A 7 -6.42 -8.38 4.82
N LYS A 8 -6.58 -7.62 5.90
CA LYS A 8 -6.91 -8.16 7.23
C LYS A 8 -8.22 -8.93 7.30
N ASP A 9 -9.17 -8.65 6.39
CA ASP A 9 -10.47 -9.31 6.31
C ASP A 9 -10.42 -10.77 5.86
N ILE A 10 -9.36 -11.17 5.15
CA ILE A 10 -9.16 -12.54 4.66
C ILE A 10 -8.01 -13.26 5.38
N ALA A 11 -7.45 -12.67 6.41
CA ALA A 11 -6.33 -13.25 7.17
C ALA A 11 -6.69 -14.63 7.76
N TYR A 12 -7.90 -14.78 8.27
CA TYR A 12 -8.37 -16.04 8.84
C TYR A 12 -8.42 -17.18 7.81
N PHE A 13 -8.88 -16.87 6.59
CA PHE A 13 -8.93 -17.86 5.52
C PHE A 13 -7.53 -18.29 5.06
N HIS A 14 -6.61 -17.36 4.94
CA HIS A 14 -5.24 -17.64 4.48
C HIS A 14 -4.33 -18.18 5.57
N GLY A 15 -4.61 -17.87 6.85
CA GLY A 15 -3.81 -18.31 7.98
C GLY A 15 -4.25 -19.64 8.58
N LEU A 16 -5.48 -20.06 8.36
CA LEU A 16 -6.03 -21.29 8.93
C LEU A 16 -6.59 -22.24 7.87
N PHE A 17 -7.63 -21.85 7.14
CA PHE A 17 -8.31 -22.78 6.23
C PHE A 17 -7.46 -23.16 5.03
N TRP A 18 -6.82 -22.19 4.39
CA TRP A 18 -6.00 -22.45 3.20
C TRP A 18 -4.81 -23.37 3.50
N PRO A 19 -4.00 -23.14 4.55
CA PRO A 19 -2.96 -24.09 4.95
C PRO A 19 -3.50 -25.50 5.28
N ALA A 20 -4.63 -25.60 5.96
CA ALA A 20 -5.23 -26.89 6.28
C ALA A 20 -5.63 -27.67 5.01
N LEU A 21 -6.23 -27.00 4.03
CA LEU A 21 -6.57 -27.61 2.73
C LEU A 21 -5.32 -28.06 1.97
N LEU A 22 -4.31 -27.19 1.88
CA LEU A 22 -3.05 -27.54 1.20
C LEU A 22 -2.37 -28.74 1.88
N SER A 23 -2.30 -28.74 3.21
CA SER A 23 -1.71 -29.83 3.97
C SER A 23 -2.46 -31.14 3.75
N SER A 24 -3.79 -31.13 3.78
CA SER A 24 -4.60 -32.33 3.54
C SER A 24 -4.47 -32.90 2.13
N ALA A 25 -4.15 -32.05 1.17
CA ALA A 25 -3.92 -32.42 -0.23
C ALA A 25 -2.46 -32.67 -0.58
N ASN A 26 -1.55 -32.67 0.40
CA ASN A 26 -0.10 -32.83 0.23
C ASN A 26 0.55 -31.76 -0.66
N TYR A 27 0.00 -30.53 -0.68
CA TYR A 27 0.62 -29.39 -1.34
C TYR A 27 1.55 -28.63 -0.39
N LYS A 28 2.51 -27.90 -0.99
CA LYS A 28 3.40 -27.02 -0.23
C LYS A 28 2.60 -25.89 0.42
N LEU A 29 2.91 -25.62 1.70
CA LEU A 29 2.34 -24.48 2.42
C LEU A 29 3.01 -23.16 2.00
N PRO A 30 2.33 -22.02 2.16
CA PRO A 30 2.95 -20.70 2.00
C PRO A 30 4.13 -20.51 2.96
N ASP A 31 5.19 -19.89 2.46
CA ASP A 31 6.38 -19.57 3.27
C ASP A 31 6.13 -18.35 4.16
N SER A 32 5.27 -17.41 3.74
CA SER A 32 4.83 -16.29 4.58
C SER A 32 3.43 -15.79 4.20
N ILE A 33 2.77 -15.18 5.20
CA ILE A 33 1.51 -14.47 5.04
C ILE A 33 1.71 -13.07 5.62
N ASN A 34 1.66 -12.06 4.74
CA ASN A 34 1.82 -10.66 5.08
C ASN A 34 0.44 -9.99 5.05
N VAL A 35 0.00 -9.51 6.20
CA VAL A 35 -1.34 -8.95 6.37
C VAL A 35 -1.24 -7.44 6.47
N HIS A 36 -2.05 -6.71 5.69
CA HIS A 36 -2.16 -5.26 5.77
C HIS A 36 -3.59 -4.81 6.11
N GLY A 37 -3.74 -3.59 6.61
CA GLY A 37 -5.02 -2.95 6.86
C GLY A 37 -5.74 -2.55 5.57
N PHE A 38 -6.88 -1.90 5.71
CA PHE A 38 -7.63 -1.36 4.57
C PHE A 38 -7.03 -0.06 4.06
N LEU A 39 -7.27 0.21 2.78
CA LEU A 39 -7.05 1.53 2.19
C LEU A 39 -8.35 2.33 2.27
N THR A 40 -8.27 3.49 2.89
CA THR A 40 -9.33 4.51 2.89
C THR A 40 -8.91 5.69 2.01
N ILE A 41 -9.87 6.50 1.60
CA ILE A 41 -9.63 7.74 0.84
C ILE A 41 -10.31 8.88 1.58
N ASN A 42 -9.51 9.85 2.05
CA ASN A 42 -9.98 10.97 2.87
C ASN A 42 -10.86 10.50 4.06
N GLY A 43 -10.43 9.44 4.73
CA GLY A 43 -11.13 8.86 5.88
C GLY A 43 -12.32 7.95 5.54
N GLU A 44 -12.69 7.82 4.26
CA GLU A 44 -13.81 7.00 3.84
C GLU A 44 -13.37 5.65 3.25
N LYS A 45 -14.09 4.59 3.63
CA LYS A 45 -13.86 3.26 3.04
C LYS A 45 -14.24 3.28 1.56
N MET A 46 -13.35 2.78 0.72
CA MET A 46 -13.64 2.62 -0.71
C MET A 46 -14.86 1.73 -0.94
N SER A 47 -15.83 2.22 -1.72
CA SER A 47 -17.03 1.48 -2.06
C SER A 47 -17.41 1.75 -3.52
N LYS A 48 -17.53 0.66 -4.29
CA LYS A 48 -17.98 0.75 -5.69
C LYS A 48 -19.40 1.28 -5.80
N SER A 49 -20.29 0.86 -4.89
CA SER A 49 -21.70 1.26 -4.90
C SER A 49 -21.93 2.73 -4.51
N ARG A 50 -21.03 3.31 -3.73
CA ARG A 50 -21.08 4.73 -3.33
C ARG A 50 -20.26 5.64 -4.22
N GLY A 51 -19.52 5.10 -5.20
CA GLY A 51 -18.64 5.88 -6.07
C GLY A 51 -17.42 6.49 -5.34
N THR A 52 -17.10 6.04 -4.12
CA THR A 52 -15.96 6.54 -3.33
C THR A 52 -14.65 5.81 -3.64
N GLY A 53 -14.67 4.86 -4.57
CA GLY A 53 -13.49 4.12 -4.99
C GLY A 53 -12.78 4.78 -6.17
N ILE A 54 -11.48 4.99 -6.04
CA ILE A 54 -10.62 5.41 -7.15
C ILE A 54 -9.89 4.17 -7.66
N LEU A 55 -10.02 3.89 -8.96
CA LEU A 55 -9.23 2.81 -9.55
C LEU A 55 -7.77 3.25 -9.68
N ALA A 56 -6.86 2.35 -9.35
CA ALA A 56 -5.43 2.64 -9.45
C ALA A 56 -5.03 3.10 -10.86
N LYS A 57 -5.61 2.51 -11.91
CA LYS A 57 -5.36 2.91 -13.31
C LYS A 57 -5.75 4.35 -13.60
N ASP A 58 -6.85 4.84 -13.01
CA ASP A 58 -7.32 6.20 -13.23
C ASP A 58 -6.42 7.19 -12.49
N PHE A 59 -5.99 6.83 -11.28
CA PHE A 59 -5.05 7.61 -10.50
C PHE A 59 -3.70 7.79 -11.24
N VAL A 60 -3.11 6.69 -11.71
CA VAL A 60 -1.79 6.73 -12.38
C VAL A 60 -1.85 7.32 -13.80
N SER A 61 -3.03 7.49 -14.38
CA SER A 61 -3.18 8.21 -15.66
C SER A 61 -2.96 9.72 -15.51
N VAL A 62 -3.14 10.25 -14.30
CA VAL A 62 -3.04 11.69 -13.98
C VAL A 62 -1.79 12.01 -13.17
N ILE A 63 -1.38 11.10 -12.30
CA ILE A 63 -0.30 11.31 -11.33
C ILE A 63 0.80 10.27 -11.56
N ASN A 64 2.05 10.71 -11.42
CA ASN A 64 3.20 9.81 -11.53
C ASN A 64 3.10 8.68 -10.50
N PRO A 65 3.09 7.40 -10.90
CA PRO A 65 2.95 6.26 -10.01
C PRO A 65 4.06 6.16 -8.96
N GLU A 66 5.26 6.66 -9.23
CA GLU A 66 6.38 6.62 -8.27
C GLU A 66 6.10 7.48 -7.03
N THR A 67 5.43 8.62 -7.19
CA THR A 67 5.05 9.45 -6.05
C THR A 67 4.00 8.78 -5.16
N LEU A 68 3.06 8.05 -5.76
CA LEU A 68 2.07 7.26 -5.02
C LEU A 68 2.74 6.10 -4.27
N ARG A 69 3.68 5.40 -4.90
CA ARG A 69 4.47 4.33 -4.27
C ARG A 69 5.25 4.86 -3.07
N TYR A 70 5.91 6.02 -3.25
CA TYR A 70 6.61 6.68 -2.16
C TYR A 70 5.68 7.02 -0.99
N TYR A 71 4.51 7.58 -1.28
CA TYR A 71 3.54 7.95 -0.26
C TYR A 71 3.09 6.75 0.58
N PHE A 72 2.75 5.64 -0.08
CA PHE A 72 2.39 4.42 0.64
C PHE A 72 3.58 3.83 1.40
N ALA A 73 4.75 3.77 0.81
CA ALA A 73 5.95 3.28 1.48
C ALA A 73 6.28 4.08 2.76
N ALA A 74 6.07 5.41 2.72
CA ALA A 74 6.27 6.28 3.87
C ALA A 74 5.22 6.11 4.99
N LYS A 75 4.06 5.52 4.68
CA LYS A 75 2.99 5.23 5.66
C LYS A 75 2.98 3.79 6.15
N LEU A 76 3.53 2.87 5.37
CA LEU A 76 3.60 1.47 5.75
C LEU A 76 4.51 1.26 6.95
N ASN A 77 4.09 0.40 7.85
CA ASN A 77 4.85 -0.05 9.01
C ASN A 77 4.62 -1.56 9.22
N ASN A 78 5.16 -2.13 10.28
CA ASN A 78 5.04 -3.55 10.60
C ASN A 78 3.76 -3.94 11.36
N LYS A 79 2.79 -3.02 11.45
CA LYS A 79 1.51 -3.25 12.11
C LYS A 79 0.39 -3.40 11.09
N VAL A 80 -0.68 -4.05 11.50
CA VAL A 80 -1.91 -4.19 10.69
C VAL A 80 -2.81 -2.98 10.92
N GLU A 81 -2.43 -1.84 10.35
CA GLU A 81 -3.15 -0.57 10.47
C GLU A 81 -3.76 -0.17 9.12
N ASP A 82 -4.89 0.53 9.16
CA ASP A 82 -5.50 1.08 7.96
C ASP A 82 -4.67 2.27 7.46
N ILE A 83 -4.54 2.39 6.15
CA ILE A 83 -3.82 3.48 5.49
C ILE A 83 -4.82 4.39 4.83
N ASP A 84 -4.79 5.66 5.17
CA ASP A 84 -5.62 6.68 4.52
C ASP A 84 -4.84 7.41 3.42
N LEU A 85 -5.38 7.39 2.21
CA LEU A 85 -4.95 8.24 1.11
C LEU A 85 -5.67 9.59 1.25
N ASN A 86 -5.07 10.49 2.01
CA ASN A 86 -5.52 11.86 2.11
C ASN A 86 -4.76 12.71 1.08
N PHE A 87 -5.48 13.41 0.21
CA PHE A 87 -4.86 14.15 -0.90
C PHE A 87 -4.04 15.35 -0.44
N GLU A 88 -4.45 16.04 0.61
CA GLU A 88 -3.70 17.16 1.15
C GLU A 88 -2.37 16.68 1.76
N ASP A 89 -2.41 15.65 2.60
CA ASP A 89 -1.22 15.00 3.16
C ASP A 89 -0.31 14.44 2.06
N TYR A 90 -0.90 13.86 1.00
CA TYR A 90 -0.15 13.36 -0.16
C TYR A 90 0.67 14.48 -0.82
N VAL A 91 0.01 15.59 -1.20
CA VAL A 91 0.68 16.74 -1.84
C VAL A 91 1.73 17.35 -0.92
N GLN A 92 1.40 17.54 0.35
CA GLN A 92 2.34 18.09 1.34
C GLN A 92 3.58 17.20 1.50
N ARG A 93 3.41 15.88 1.60
CA ARG A 93 4.51 14.93 1.77
C ARG A 93 5.41 14.86 0.54
N ILE A 94 4.84 14.79 -0.66
CA ILE A 94 5.62 14.81 -1.90
C ILE A 94 6.43 16.10 -2.02
N ASN A 95 5.83 17.22 -1.75
CA ASN A 95 6.52 18.52 -1.82
C ASN A 95 7.61 18.67 -0.75
N SER A 96 7.35 18.23 0.48
CA SER A 96 8.34 18.36 1.55
C SER A 96 9.49 17.37 1.39
N ASP A 97 9.21 16.11 1.09
CA ASP A 97 10.22 15.06 1.12
C ASP A 97 10.95 14.90 -0.20
N ILE A 98 10.22 14.87 -1.33
CA ILE A 98 10.87 14.68 -2.64
C ILE A 98 11.41 16.02 -3.14
N VAL A 99 10.58 17.04 -3.22
CA VAL A 99 11.02 18.34 -3.76
C VAL A 99 11.91 19.08 -2.75
N GLY A 100 11.44 19.24 -1.52
CA GLY A 100 12.13 20.05 -0.50
C GLY A 100 13.40 19.41 0.07
N LYS A 101 13.50 18.09 0.09
CA LYS A 101 14.67 17.39 0.65
C LYS A 101 15.47 16.68 -0.43
N TYR A 102 14.89 15.69 -1.12
CA TYR A 102 15.63 14.84 -2.05
C TYR A 102 16.22 15.64 -3.24
N LEU A 103 15.38 16.41 -3.95
CA LEU A 103 15.88 17.24 -5.06
C LEU A 103 16.82 18.35 -4.58
N ASN A 104 16.63 18.88 -3.38
CA ASN A 104 17.53 19.87 -2.81
C ASN A 104 18.92 19.31 -2.52
N ILE A 105 19.01 18.06 -2.02
CA ILE A 105 20.29 17.36 -1.84
C ILE A 105 20.97 17.17 -3.21
N ALA A 106 20.23 16.68 -4.21
CA ALA A 106 20.77 16.49 -5.56
C ALA A 106 21.29 17.81 -6.16
N SER A 107 20.50 18.88 -6.06
CA SER A 107 20.88 20.23 -6.55
C SER A 107 22.15 20.74 -5.88
N ARG A 108 22.26 20.61 -4.56
CA ARG A 108 23.47 21.04 -3.82
C ARG A 108 24.69 20.19 -4.14
N SER A 109 24.51 18.89 -4.39
CA SER A 109 25.61 18.00 -4.73
C SER A 109 26.15 18.22 -6.16
N LEU A 110 25.30 18.74 -7.06
CA LEU A 110 25.69 19.06 -8.45
C LEU A 110 26.35 20.46 -8.59
N LEU A 111 26.26 21.30 -7.58
CA LEU A 111 26.86 22.62 -7.54
C LEU A 111 28.28 22.65 -6.93
N LEU A 112 28.78 21.49 -6.54
CA LEU A 112 30.16 21.27 -6.11
C LEU A 112 31.01 20.75 -7.28
#